data_ffebbdaa5af425b08af7323118301f36
#
_entry.id   ffebbdaa5af425b08af7323118301f36
#
_cell.length_a   1.000
_cell.length_b   1.000
_cell.length_c   1.000
_cell.angle_alpha   90.00
_cell.angle_beta   90.00
_cell.angle_gamma   90.00
#
_symmetry.space_group_name_H-M   'P 1'
#
loop_
_entity.id
_entity.type
_entity.pdbx_description
1 polymer ?
#
loop_
_entity_poly.entity_id
_entity_poly.type
_entity_poly.pdbx_seq_one_letter_code
_entity_poly.pdbx_strand_id
1 'polypeptide(L)'
;MKNGLLLFVTLVLLLSNGCHPGSGEIPEQTSSAIVVRTLNEDVLTRSTASNDALGQIVFTGEDILWFNETTKELRFTNNLTNRPSVLSNIAVSFFIDDEYLFSSMIFARSINSQIFNSLVFFYDDIANRFFLIDGYPDVSVLSNPQESQELRNENMQKIASEWSRFINQLKKEGRYHN
;
A
#
# COMPACT_ATOMS: atom_id res chain seq x y z
N MET A 1 37.43 10.74 66.07
CA MET A 1 37.35 9.96 64.82
C MET A 1 35.98 9.27 64.64
N LYS A 2 34.84 9.90 65.05
CA LYS A 2 33.48 9.32 64.91
C LYS A 2 32.56 10.08 63.92
N ASN A 3 32.98 11.25 63.42
CA ASN A 3 32.13 12.10 62.61
C ASN A 3 32.36 11.93 61.08
N GLY A 4 33.42 11.24 60.67
CA GLY A 4 33.74 10.99 59.26
C GLY A 4 32.94 9.84 58.60
N LEU A 5 32.50 8.90 59.41
CA LEU A 5 31.78 7.73 58.92
C LEU A 5 30.30 8.05 58.60
N LEU A 6 29.72 9.03 59.29
CA LEU A 6 28.29 9.41 59.06
C LEU A 6 28.12 10.23 57.78
N LEU A 7 29.16 10.99 57.38
CA LEU A 7 29.11 11.80 56.13
C LEU A 7 29.25 10.96 54.86
N PHE A 8 29.93 9.80 54.97
CA PHE A 8 30.11 8.91 53.85
C PHE A 8 28.87 8.07 53.53
N VAL A 9 28.11 7.70 54.56
CA VAL A 9 26.85 6.94 54.43
C VAL A 9 25.73 7.80 53.79
N THR A 10 25.69 9.09 54.14
CA THR A 10 24.72 10.01 53.52
C THR A 10 25.00 10.35 52.08
N LEU A 11 26.28 10.37 51.68
CA LEU A 11 26.68 10.64 50.27
C LEU A 11 26.33 9.47 49.32
N VAL A 12 26.43 8.22 49.82
CA VAL A 12 26.11 7.01 49.02
C VAL A 12 24.60 6.88 48.78
N LEU A 13 23.77 7.36 49.71
CA LEU A 13 22.29 7.33 49.56
C LEU A 13 21.76 8.38 48.61
N LEU A 14 22.50 9.44 48.29
CA LEU A 14 22.10 10.48 47.33
C LEU A 14 22.43 10.13 45.88
N LEU A 15 23.29 9.12 45.63
CA LEU A 15 23.65 8.70 44.27
C LEU A 15 22.79 7.57 43.70
N SER A 16 21.87 7.01 44.49
CA SER A 16 20.98 5.91 44.03
C SER A 16 19.63 6.35 43.46
N ASN A 17 19.35 7.67 43.36
CA ASN A 17 18.12 8.20 42.79
C ASN A 17 18.26 8.77 41.38
N GLY A 18 19.09 8.19 40.58
CA GLY A 18 19.27 8.71 39.23
C GLY A 18 19.47 7.62 38.19
N CYS A 19 18.44 6.96 37.77
CA CYS A 19 18.17 6.45 36.41
C CYS A 19 16.94 5.55 36.52
N HIS A 20 15.77 6.16 36.41
CA HIS A 20 14.68 5.46 35.79
C HIS A 20 15.09 5.38 34.29
N PRO A 21 15.29 4.18 33.71
CA PRO A 21 15.23 4.06 32.28
C PRO A 21 13.82 4.48 31.93
N GLY A 22 13.69 5.64 31.28
CA GLY A 22 12.43 5.97 30.62
C GLY A 22 12.07 4.75 29.81
N SER A 23 10.93 4.14 30.13
CA SER A 23 10.27 3.22 29.24
C SER A 23 10.05 4.02 27.96
N GLY A 24 11.03 3.96 27.06
CA GLY A 24 10.82 4.35 25.69
C GLY A 24 9.66 3.47 25.23
N GLU A 25 8.46 4.04 25.20
CA GLU A 25 7.37 3.45 24.45
C GLU A 25 7.95 3.19 23.08
N ILE A 26 8.21 1.91 22.79
CA ILE A 26 8.46 1.47 21.41
C ILE A 26 7.19 1.93 20.70
N PRO A 27 7.27 2.85 19.72
CA PRO A 27 6.07 3.28 19.02
C PRO A 27 5.41 1.99 18.52
N GLU A 28 4.19 1.77 18.96
CA GLU A 28 3.36 0.65 18.54
C GLU A 28 3.35 0.71 17.04
N GLN A 29 4.00 -0.26 16.39
CA GLN A 29 4.10 -0.31 14.95
C GLN A 29 2.69 -0.65 14.47
N THR A 30 1.88 0.40 14.26
CA THR A 30 0.52 0.26 13.76
C THR A 30 0.63 -0.45 12.42
N SER A 31 0.12 -1.68 12.38
CA SER A 31 0.03 -2.44 11.12
C SER A 31 -0.69 -1.59 10.09
N SER A 32 -0.23 -1.61 8.85
CA SER A 32 -0.88 -0.84 7.80
C SER A 32 -2.32 -1.31 7.61
N ALA A 33 -3.23 -0.36 7.51
CA ALA A 33 -4.64 -0.62 7.23
C ALA A 33 -4.89 -1.11 5.79
N ILE A 34 -3.93 -0.89 4.88
CA ILE A 34 -4.07 -1.25 3.45
C ILE A 34 -3.83 -2.75 3.27
N VAL A 35 -4.79 -3.42 2.62
CA VAL A 35 -4.68 -4.82 2.20
C VAL A 35 -5.14 -4.95 0.75
N VAL A 36 -4.38 -5.69 -0.06
CA VAL A 36 -4.74 -6.00 -1.46
C VAL A 36 -4.85 -7.50 -1.61
N ARG A 37 -5.99 -7.94 -2.15
CA ARG A 37 -6.34 -9.36 -2.28
C ARG A 37 -6.71 -9.70 -3.72
N THR A 38 -6.51 -10.96 -4.13
CA THR A 38 -7.08 -11.47 -5.38
C THR A 38 -8.59 -11.51 -5.28
N LEU A 39 -9.29 -11.26 -6.40
CA LEU A 39 -10.72 -11.52 -6.51
C LEU A 39 -10.94 -12.99 -6.91
N ASN A 40 -11.76 -13.70 -6.16
CA ASN A 40 -12.29 -14.97 -6.62
C ASN A 40 -13.43 -14.69 -7.60
N GLU A 41 -13.46 -15.36 -8.75
CA GLU A 41 -14.48 -15.14 -9.81
C GLU A 41 -15.91 -15.32 -9.32
N ASP A 42 -16.13 -16.13 -8.28
CA ASP A 42 -17.46 -16.37 -7.68
C ASP A 42 -18.04 -15.15 -6.93
N VAL A 43 -17.21 -14.15 -6.62
CA VAL A 43 -17.61 -12.96 -5.83
C VAL A 43 -18.15 -11.83 -6.71
N LEU A 44 -17.77 -11.79 -7.99
CA LEU A 44 -18.26 -10.77 -8.93
C LEU A 44 -19.78 -10.83 -9.14
N THR A 45 -20.44 -11.93 -8.74
CA THR A 45 -21.88 -12.15 -8.90
C THR A 45 -22.69 -11.91 -7.62
N ARG A 46 -22.06 -11.65 -6.47
CA ARG A 46 -22.75 -11.46 -5.18
C ARG A 46 -22.48 -10.09 -4.58
N SER A 47 -23.53 -9.34 -4.43
CA SER A 47 -23.59 -7.98 -3.87
C SER A 47 -23.20 -7.85 -2.38
N THR A 48 -22.82 -8.93 -1.72
CA THR A 48 -22.38 -8.94 -0.30
C THR A 48 -21.20 -9.90 -0.18
N ALA A 49 -19.99 -9.36 -0.18
CA ALA A 49 -18.79 -10.13 0.10
C ALA A 49 -18.80 -10.55 1.57
N SER A 50 -19.03 -11.86 1.83
CA SER A 50 -18.64 -12.46 3.11
C SER A 50 -17.10 -12.56 3.15
N ASN A 51 -16.48 -12.44 4.32
CA ASN A 51 -15.03 -12.56 4.48
C ASN A 51 -14.42 -13.86 3.90
N ASP A 52 -15.22 -14.92 3.76
CA ASP A 52 -14.81 -16.21 3.18
C ASP A 52 -14.63 -16.17 1.64
N ALA A 53 -15.14 -15.12 0.99
CA ALA A 53 -15.03 -14.92 -0.45
C ALA A 53 -13.81 -14.08 -0.87
N LEU A 54 -13.06 -13.53 0.09
CA LEU A 54 -11.86 -12.77 -0.17
C LEU A 54 -10.71 -13.72 -0.54
N GLY A 55 -10.08 -13.46 -1.69
CA GLY A 55 -8.94 -14.23 -2.17
C GLY A 55 -7.67 -14.05 -1.36
N GLN A 56 -6.58 -14.61 -1.84
CA GLN A 56 -5.27 -14.53 -1.18
C GLN A 56 -4.76 -13.08 -1.12
N ILE A 57 -4.06 -12.73 -0.03
CA ILE A 57 -3.36 -11.45 0.09
C ILE A 57 -2.25 -11.41 -0.96
N VAL A 58 -2.30 -10.39 -1.81
CA VAL A 58 -1.25 -10.09 -2.81
C VAL A 58 -0.15 -9.27 -2.15
N PHE A 59 -0.51 -8.20 -1.43
CA PHE A 59 0.39 -7.40 -0.60
C PHE A 59 -0.43 -6.59 0.43
N THR A 60 0.28 -6.02 1.39
CA THR A 60 -0.27 -5.10 2.38
C THR A 60 0.40 -3.74 2.28
N GLY A 61 -0.10 -2.75 2.98
CA GLY A 61 0.56 -1.46 3.05
C GLY A 61 1.96 -1.53 3.64
N GLU A 62 2.28 -2.52 4.49
CA GLU A 62 3.62 -2.73 5.02
C GLU A 62 4.64 -3.11 3.93
N ASP A 63 4.18 -3.77 2.88
CA ASP A 63 5.01 -4.08 1.72
C ASP A 63 5.31 -2.81 0.90
N ILE A 64 4.47 -1.74 0.97
CA ILE A 64 4.65 -0.49 0.22
C ILE A 64 5.75 0.35 0.87
N LEU A 65 6.81 0.63 0.13
CA LEU A 65 7.83 1.59 0.54
C LEU A 65 7.36 3.03 0.34
N TRP A 66 6.84 3.32 -0.86
CA TRP A 66 6.24 4.60 -1.21
C TRP A 66 5.42 4.52 -2.51
N PHE A 67 4.52 5.47 -2.69
CA PHE A 67 3.80 5.78 -3.92
C PHE A 67 4.11 7.21 -4.34
N ASN A 68 4.48 7.40 -5.62
CA ASN A 68 4.68 8.73 -6.20
C ASN A 68 3.47 9.10 -7.07
N GLU A 69 2.77 10.19 -6.73
CA GLU A 69 1.55 10.57 -7.44
C GLU A 69 1.81 11.13 -8.84
N THR A 70 2.96 11.78 -9.06
CA THR A 70 3.31 12.33 -10.37
C THR A 70 3.63 11.23 -11.38
N THR A 71 4.45 10.25 -10.99
CA THR A 71 4.88 9.15 -11.86
C THR A 71 3.94 7.95 -11.81
N LYS A 72 3.01 7.90 -10.82
CA LYS A 72 2.16 6.74 -10.49
C LYS A 72 2.95 5.49 -10.12
N GLU A 73 4.24 5.62 -9.83
CA GLU A 73 5.09 4.50 -9.40
C GLU A 73 4.75 4.09 -7.97
N LEU A 74 4.61 2.79 -7.77
CA LEU A 74 4.44 2.14 -6.47
C LEU A 74 5.70 1.30 -6.19
N ARG A 75 6.45 1.68 -5.17
CA ARG A 75 7.67 0.97 -4.78
C ARG A 75 7.40 0.08 -3.58
N PHE A 76 8.00 -1.10 -3.60
CA PHE A 76 7.85 -2.10 -2.53
C PHE A 76 9.16 -2.33 -1.78
N THR A 77 9.03 -2.70 -0.50
CA THR A 77 10.15 -3.09 0.36
C THR A 77 10.76 -4.43 -0.09
N ASN A 78 9.91 -5.34 -0.55
CA ASN A 78 10.27 -6.66 -1.05
C ASN A 78 9.93 -6.79 -2.54
N ASN A 79 10.62 -7.70 -3.22
CA ASN A 79 10.32 -7.96 -4.63
C ASN A 79 9.01 -8.77 -4.75
N LEU A 80 7.94 -8.08 -5.17
CA LEU A 80 6.63 -8.71 -5.40
C LEU A 80 6.62 -9.70 -6.58
N THR A 81 7.61 -9.63 -7.49
CA THR A 81 7.67 -10.54 -8.66
C THR A 81 7.85 -12.00 -8.27
N ASN A 82 8.27 -12.27 -7.03
CA ASN A 82 8.32 -13.63 -6.46
C ASN A 82 6.93 -14.20 -6.12
N ARG A 83 5.87 -13.36 -6.19
CA ARG A 83 4.49 -13.79 -5.95
C ARG A 83 3.81 -14.11 -7.28
N PRO A 84 3.40 -15.37 -7.56
CA PRO A 84 2.81 -15.77 -8.84
C PRO A 84 1.59 -14.93 -9.25
N SER A 85 0.80 -14.48 -8.27
CA SER A 85 -0.38 -13.63 -8.48
C SER A 85 -0.06 -12.31 -9.16
N VAL A 86 1.15 -11.75 -8.97
CA VAL A 86 1.56 -10.46 -9.56
C VAL A 86 1.76 -10.54 -11.07
N LEU A 87 2.05 -11.73 -11.58
CA LEU A 87 2.36 -11.96 -13.00
C LEU A 87 1.22 -12.65 -13.76
N SER A 88 0.08 -12.92 -13.13
CA SER A 88 -0.92 -13.85 -13.66
C SER A 88 -2.12 -13.19 -14.36
N ASN A 89 -2.11 -11.88 -14.60
CA ASN A 89 -3.21 -11.17 -15.26
C ASN A 89 -4.56 -11.41 -14.55
N ILE A 90 -4.64 -11.05 -13.29
CA ILE A 90 -5.79 -11.29 -12.42
C ILE A 90 -6.38 -9.99 -11.90
N ALA A 91 -7.66 -10.02 -11.51
CA ALA A 91 -8.28 -8.94 -10.78
C ALA A 91 -7.86 -8.96 -9.31
N VAL A 92 -7.60 -7.79 -8.76
CA VAL A 92 -7.30 -7.58 -7.33
C VAL A 92 -8.18 -6.48 -6.77
N SER A 93 -8.45 -6.54 -5.48
CA SER A 93 -9.21 -5.53 -4.74
C SER A 93 -8.39 -4.92 -3.63
N PHE A 94 -8.54 -3.62 -3.47
CA PHE A 94 -7.90 -2.80 -2.45
C PHE A 94 -8.88 -2.55 -1.31
N PHE A 95 -8.40 -2.68 -0.08
CA PHE A 95 -9.15 -2.49 1.15
C PHE A 95 -8.38 -1.57 2.10
N ILE A 96 -9.11 -0.84 2.94
CA ILE A 96 -8.60 -0.15 4.13
C ILE A 96 -9.49 -0.56 5.30
N ASP A 97 -8.90 -1.09 6.38
CA ASP A 97 -9.61 -1.56 7.57
C ASP A 97 -10.77 -2.51 7.21
N ASP A 98 -10.50 -3.48 6.30
CA ASP A 98 -11.46 -4.45 5.73
C ASP A 98 -12.59 -3.82 4.91
N GLU A 99 -12.62 -2.50 4.70
CA GLU A 99 -13.57 -1.83 3.83
C GLU A 99 -13.05 -1.80 2.39
N TYR A 100 -13.88 -2.29 1.46
CA TYR A 100 -13.57 -2.27 0.03
C TYR A 100 -13.44 -0.84 -0.50
N LEU A 101 -12.42 -0.61 -1.30
CA LEU A 101 -12.21 0.67 -1.99
C LEU A 101 -12.50 0.53 -3.49
N PHE A 102 -11.64 -0.16 -4.19
CA PHE A 102 -11.72 -0.33 -5.64
C PHE A 102 -11.01 -1.62 -6.07
N SER A 103 -11.27 -2.02 -7.31
CA SER A 103 -10.57 -3.13 -7.96
C SER A 103 -9.67 -2.64 -9.09
N SER A 104 -8.69 -3.45 -9.41
CA SER A 104 -7.72 -3.21 -10.48
C SER A 104 -7.34 -4.54 -11.12
N MET A 105 -6.93 -4.50 -12.40
CA MET A 105 -6.23 -5.64 -13.00
C MET A 105 -4.75 -5.55 -12.67
N ILE A 106 -4.15 -6.67 -12.27
CA ILE A 106 -2.70 -6.79 -12.11
C ILE A 106 -2.12 -7.62 -13.26
N PHE A 107 -1.08 -7.11 -13.90
CA PHE A 107 -0.40 -7.81 -14.99
C PHE A 107 1.03 -7.31 -15.22
N ALA A 108 1.85 -8.13 -15.89
CA ALA A 108 3.15 -7.73 -16.40
C ALA A 108 3.06 -7.26 -17.86
N ARG A 109 3.88 -6.28 -18.24
CA ARG A 109 3.91 -5.68 -19.57
C ARG A 109 4.14 -6.70 -20.68
N SER A 110 5.07 -7.63 -20.48
CA SER A 110 5.49 -8.61 -21.50
C SER A 110 4.41 -9.61 -21.87
N ILE A 111 3.36 -9.77 -21.04
CA ILE A 111 2.33 -10.80 -21.26
C ILE A 111 0.97 -10.22 -21.64
N ASN A 112 0.83 -8.89 -21.76
CA ASN A 112 -0.46 -8.28 -21.98
C ASN A 112 -0.49 -7.35 -23.18
N SER A 113 -1.40 -7.64 -24.13
CA SER A 113 -1.73 -6.81 -25.29
C SER A 113 -3.13 -6.17 -25.20
N GLN A 114 -3.80 -6.29 -24.04
CA GLN A 114 -5.16 -5.76 -23.86
C GLN A 114 -5.14 -4.26 -23.57
N ILE A 115 -6.24 -3.60 -23.92
CA ILE A 115 -6.46 -2.18 -23.61
C ILE A 115 -7.36 -2.11 -22.36
N PHE A 116 -6.92 -1.35 -21.37
CA PHE A 116 -7.67 -1.05 -20.17
C PHE A 116 -7.93 0.45 -20.07
N ASN A 117 -9.16 0.84 -19.83
CA ASN A 117 -9.60 2.21 -19.60
C ASN A 117 -10.07 2.41 -18.15
N SER A 118 -9.55 1.61 -17.22
CA SER A 118 -9.79 1.71 -15.79
C SER A 118 -8.48 1.54 -15.05
N LEU A 119 -8.49 1.77 -13.73
CA LEU A 119 -7.30 1.62 -12.89
C LEU A 119 -6.66 0.25 -13.07
N VAL A 120 -5.36 0.24 -13.33
CA VAL A 120 -4.56 -0.97 -13.48
C VAL A 120 -3.31 -0.93 -12.59
N PHE A 121 -2.97 -2.07 -12.01
CA PHE A 121 -1.73 -2.29 -11.30
C PHE A 121 -0.74 -2.99 -12.25
N PHE A 122 0.18 -2.24 -12.77
CA PHE A 122 1.01 -2.61 -13.90
C PHE A 122 2.46 -2.84 -13.45
N TYR A 123 3.05 -3.97 -13.84
CA TYR A 123 4.47 -4.26 -13.67
C TYR A 123 5.21 -4.07 -15.00
N ASP A 124 6.10 -3.08 -15.06
CA ASP A 124 7.06 -2.92 -16.15
C ASP A 124 8.27 -3.82 -15.88
N ASP A 125 8.28 -4.99 -16.50
CA ASP A 125 9.32 -6.00 -16.36
C ASP A 125 10.65 -5.61 -17.00
N ILE A 126 10.65 -4.62 -17.90
CA ILE A 126 11.87 -4.05 -18.49
C ILE A 126 12.54 -3.10 -17.49
N ALA A 127 11.75 -2.20 -16.88
CA ALA A 127 12.23 -1.25 -15.90
C ALA A 127 12.31 -1.81 -14.48
N ASN A 128 11.73 -2.99 -14.23
CA ASN A 128 11.55 -3.61 -12.90
C ASN A 128 10.85 -2.66 -11.93
N ARG A 129 9.70 -2.12 -12.35
CA ARG A 129 8.92 -1.13 -11.59
C ARG A 129 7.43 -1.45 -11.63
N PHE A 130 6.74 -1.06 -10.57
CA PHE A 130 5.30 -1.17 -10.47
C PHE A 130 4.64 0.21 -10.58
N PHE A 131 3.47 0.25 -11.22
CA PHE A 131 2.69 1.46 -11.41
C PHE A 131 1.22 1.19 -11.12
N LEU A 132 0.54 2.17 -10.55
CA LEU A 132 -0.91 2.17 -10.38
C LEU A 132 -1.47 3.33 -11.21
N ILE A 133 -1.91 3.01 -12.44
CA ILE A 133 -2.27 3.97 -13.49
C ILE A 133 -3.74 3.85 -13.91
N ASP A 134 -4.29 4.90 -14.47
CA ASP A 134 -5.69 5.04 -14.87
C ASP A 134 -6.08 4.26 -16.14
N GLY A 135 -5.13 3.59 -16.76
CA GLY A 135 -5.34 2.76 -17.93
C GLY A 135 -4.05 2.30 -18.60
N TYR A 136 -4.16 1.35 -19.54
CA TYR A 136 -3.03 0.80 -20.28
C TYR A 136 -3.47 0.41 -21.71
N PRO A 137 -2.60 0.55 -22.73
CA PRO A 137 -1.32 1.27 -22.75
C PRO A 137 -1.51 2.79 -22.69
N ASP A 138 -0.43 3.57 -22.85
CA ASP A 138 -0.55 5.02 -22.98
C ASP A 138 -1.51 5.39 -24.11
N VAL A 139 -2.36 6.40 -23.91
CA VAL A 139 -3.40 6.78 -24.88
C VAL A 139 -2.82 7.19 -26.23
N SER A 140 -1.61 7.73 -26.26
CA SER A 140 -0.95 8.19 -27.49
C SER A 140 -0.69 7.08 -28.53
N VAL A 141 -0.69 5.81 -28.08
CA VAL A 141 -0.50 4.64 -28.97
C VAL A 141 -1.81 3.99 -29.41
N LEU A 142 -2.95 4.50 -28.95
CA LEU A 142 -4.28 3.97 -29.28
C LEU A 142 -4.84 4.61 -30.55
N SER A 143 -5.73 3.89 -31.22
CA SER A 143 -6.39 4.37 -32.45
C SER A 143 -7.32 5.57 -32.17
N ASN A 144 -7.94 5.61 -30.98
CA ASN A 144 -8.86 6.66 -30.53
C ASN A 144 -8.39 7.24 -29.18
N PRO A 145 -7.31 8.05 -29.16
CA PRO A 145 -6.71 8.51 -27.89
C PRO A 145 -7.67 9.37 -27.05
N GLN A 146 -8.44 10.24 -27.69
CA GLN A 146 -9.37 11.14 -27.00
C GLN A 146 -10.48 10.36 -26.31
N GLU A 147 -11.16 9.45 -27.01
CA GLU A 147 -12.23 8.61 -26.45
C GLU A 147 -11.71 7.77 -25.29
N SER A 148 -10.53 7.18 -25.43
CA SER A 148 -9.89 6.40 -24.37
C SER A 148 -9.58 7.27 -23.16
N GLN A 149 -9.10 8.48 -23.33
CA GLN A 149 -8.84 9.42 -22.22
C GLN A 149 -10.13 9.83 -21.50
N GLU A 150 -11.20 10.11 -22.25
CA GLU A 150 -12.51 10.43 -21.69
C GLU A 150 -13.04 9.27 -20.83
N LEU A 151 -12.99 8.03 -21.33
CA LEU A 151 -13.38 6.84 -20.57
C LEU A 151 -12.54 6.63 -19.29
N ARG A 152 -11.24 6.88 -19.35
CA ARG A 152 -10.35 6.80 -18.17
C ARG A 152 -10.74 7.84 -17.13
N ASN A 153 -10.95 9.07 -17.56
CA ASN A 153 -11.39 10.16 -16.68
C ASN A 153 -12.72 9.82 -16.00
N GLU A 154 -13.71 9.32 -16.75
CA GLU A 154 -15.00 8.89 -16.21
C GLU A 154 -14.83 7.75 -15.19
N ASN A 155 -14.01 6.75 -15.49
CA ASN A 155 -13.79 5.63 -14.60
C ASN A 155 -13.04 6.04 -13.32
N MET A 156 -12.06 6.95 -13.43
CA MET A 156 -11.39 7.51 -12.24
C MET A 156 -12.34 8.39 -11.41
N GLN A 157 -13.26 9.12 -12.03
CA GLN A 157 -14.29 9.87 -11.30
C GLN A 157 -15.23 8.97 -10.49
N LYS A 158 -15.58 7.78 -11.00
CA LYS A 158 -16.42 6.82 -10.27
C LYS A 158 -15.80 6.32 -8.97
N ILE A 159 -14.47 6.31 -8.87
CA ILE A 159 -13.72 5.86 -7.70
C ILE A 159 -12.99 7.01 -6.99
N ALA A 160 -13.30 8.27 -7.30
CA ALA A 160 -12.54 9.42 -6.80
C ALA A 160 -12.51 9.53 -5.27
N SER A 161 -13.62 9.17 -4.61
CA SER A 161 -13.72 9.13 -3.15
C SER A 161 -12.77 8.08 -2.55
N GLU A 162 -12.85 6.87 -3.06
CA GLU A 162 -12.06 5.71 -2.63
C GLU A 162 -10.58 5.91 -2.95
N TRP A 163 -10.28 6.48 -4.12
CA TRP A 163 -8.92 6.87 -4.48
C TRP A 163 -8.34 7.90 -3.50
N SER A 164 -9.13 8.92 -3.15
CA SER A 164 -8.73 9.94 -2.17
C SER A 164 -8.45 9.31 -0.79
N ARG A 165 -9.27 8.33 -0.37
CA ARG A 165 -9.06 7.58 0.88
C ARG A 165 -7.75 6.80 0.85
N PHE A 166 -7.46 6.11 -0.26
CA PHE A 166 -6.21 5.38 -0.46
C PHE A 166 -4.99 6.31 -0.36
N ILE A 167 -5.00 7.44 -1.07
CA ILE A 167 -3.94 8.44 -1.03
C ILE A 167 -3.76 9.04 0.37
N ASN A 168 -4.86 9.35 1.06
CA ASN A 168 -4.80 9.87 2.43
C ASN A 168 -4.22 8.86 3.42
N GLN A 169 -4.51 7.56 3.23
CA GLN A 169 -3.91 6.51 4.05
C GLN A 169 -2.41 6.40 3.81
N LEU A 170 -1.94 6.45 2.56
CA LEU A 170 -0.51 6.48 2.24
C LEU A 170 0.19 7.71 2.85
N LYS A 171 -0.45 8.89 2.83
CA LYS A 171 0.05 10.11 3.49
C LYS A 171 0.16 9.93 5.00
N LYS A 172 -0.88 9.38 5.63
CA LYS A 172 -0.91 9.10 7.07
C LYS A 172 0.21 8.13 7.48
N GLU A 173 0.53 7.15 6.64
CA GLU A 173 1.59 6.18 6.88
C GLU A 173 2.99 6.67 6.46
N GLY A 174 3.13 7.90 5.93
CA GLY A 174 4.41 8.46 5.47
C GLY A 174 4.96 7.80 4.19
N ARG A 175 4.08 7.16 3.41
CA ARG A 175 4.41 6.39 2.20
C ARG A 175 4.04 7.10 0.90
N TYR A 176 3.83 8.40 0.94
CA TYR A 176 3.40 9.21 -0.20
C TYR A 176 4.47 10.22 -0.61
N HIS A 177 4.73 10.32 -1.92
CA HIS A 177 5.59 11.32 -2.54
C HIS A 177 4.85 12.06 -3.66
N ASN A 178 5.19 13.33 -3.87
CA ASN A 178 4.77 14.12 -5.02
C ASN A 178 5.76 13.97 -6.18
#